data_91f05a9971a6deeecef4fa9327491ce1
#
_entry.id   91f05a9971a6deeecef4fa9327491ce1
#
_cell.length_a   1.000
_cell.length_b   1.000
_cell.length_c   1.000
_cell.angle_alpha   90.00
_cell.angle_beta   90.00
_cell.angle_gamma   90.00
#
_symmetry.space_group_name_H-M   'P 1'
#
loop_
_entity.id
_entity.type
_entity.pdbx_description
1 polymer ?
#
loop_
_entity_poly.entity_id
_entity_poly.type
_entity_poly.pdbx_seq_one_letter_code
_entity_poly.pdbx_strand_id
1 'polypeptide(L)'
;MNEELAAYITHLCELSGHTTQIDDDVILVEPSKDLIYDAFTTRKDRYAYGHVERYSFGGAEFSSASFEIFKKFAIMHFAADI
;
A
#
# COMPACT_ATOMS: atom_id res chain seq x y z
N MET A 1 -7.81 11.05 1.76
CA MET A 1 -6.70 10.10 2.03
C MET A 1 -6.44 10.02 3.53
N ASN A 2 -6.25 8.83 4.04
CA ASN A 2 -5.86 8.63 5.43
C ASN A 2 -4.39 9.02 5.59
N GLU A 3 -4.13 10.10 6.33
CA GLU A 3 -2.77 10.64 6.45
C GLU A 3 -1.83 9.72 7.22
N GLU A 4 -2.34 8.99 8.21
CA GLU A 4 -1.52 8.04 8.95
C GLU A 4 -1.05 6.90 8.06
N LEU A 5 -1.97 6.36 7.26
CA LEU A 5 -1.63 5.30 6.31
C LEU A 5 -0.62 5.80 5.29
N ALA A 6 -0.87 6.98 4.71
CA ALA A 6 0.03 7.54 3.70
C ALA A 6 1.43 7.74 4.25
N ALA A 7 1.55 8.33 5.45
CA ALA A 7 2.85 8.57 6.07
C ALA A 7 3.58 7.25 6.37
N TYR A 8 2.86 6.26 6.88
CA TYR A 8 3.44 4.99 7.25
C TYR A 8 3.98 4.23 6.04
N ILE A 9 3.16 4.10 4.99
CA ILE A 9 3.56 3.39 3.78
C ILE A 9 4.69 4.12 3.05
N THR A 10 4.62 5.44 2.98
CA THR A 10 5.69 6.24 2.38
C THR A 10 7.02 6.02 3.11
N HIS A 11 6.98 5.98 4.43
CA HIS A 11 8.18 5.74 5.23
C HIS A 11 8.77 4.35 4.96
N LEU A 12 7.92 3.31 4.93
CA LEU A 12 8.39 1.95 4.61
C LEU A 12 9.00 1.89 3.22
N CYS A 13 8.41 2.58 2.25
CA CYS A 13 8.94 2.61 0.89
C CYS A 13 10.29 3.31 0.83
N GLU A 14 10.47 4.39 1.58
CA GLU A 14 11.77 5.05 1.65
C GLU A 14 12.84 4.11 2.21
N LEU A 15 12.50 3.34 3.25
CA LEU A 15 13.44 2.38 3.84
C LEU A 15 13.77 1.24 2.89
N SER A 16 12.84 0.83 2.05
CA SER A 16 13.01 -0.32 1.15
C SER A 16 13.43 0.09 -0.27
N GLY A 17 13.60 1.38 -0.52
CA GLY A 17 14.08 1.87 -1.82
C GLY A 17 13.00 1.94 -2.91
N HIS A 18 11.73 1.95 -2.51
CA HIS A 18 10.62 2.08 -3.47
C HIS A 18 10.14 3.51 -3.58
N THR A 19 9.59 3.85 -4.74
CA THR A 19 8.97 5.15 -4.99
C THR A 19 7.46 5.02 -4.85
N THR A 20 6.82 6.02 -4.24
CA THR A 20 5.38 6.05 -4.09
C THR A 20 4.75 7.14 -4.90
N GLN A 21 3.49 6.91 -5.29
CA GLN A 21 2.64 7.91 -5.93
C GLN A 21 1.28 7.84 -5.25
N ILE A 22 0.73 8.99 -4.90
CA ILE A 22 -0.61 9.06 -4.32
C ILE A 22 -1.57 9.51 -5.40
N ASP A 23 -2.57 8.68 -5.67
CA ASP A 23 -3.60 8.96 -6.65
C ASP A 23 -4.95 8.77 -5.97
N ASP A 24 -5.67 9.87 -5.76
CA ASP A 24 -6.92 9.90 -5.00
C ASP A 24 -6.70 9.33 -3.59
N ASP A 25 -7.38 8.23 -3.27
CA ASP A 25 -7.29 7.60 -1.96
C ASP A 25 -6.37 6.36 -1.98
N VAL A 26 -5.56 6.22 -3.00
CA VAL A 26 -4.72 5.04 -3.19
C VAL A 26 -3.26 5.45 -3.19
N ILE A 27 -2.45 4.74 -2.40
CA ILE A 27 -1.01 4.87 -2.41
C ILE A 27 -0.46 3.78 -3.30
N LEU A 28 0.16 4.17 -4.41
CA LEU A 28 0.75 3.23 -5.36
C LEU A 28 2.24 3.12 -5.10
N VAL A 29 2.73 1.88 -5.03
CA VAL A 29 4.17 1.62 -4.93
C VAL A 29 4.63 1.26 -6.33
N GLU A 30 5.55 2.05 -6.87
CA GLU A 30 6.00 1.86 -8.25
C GLU A 30 6.68 0.53 -8.45
N PRO A 31 6.29 -0.21 -9.50
CA PRO A 31 6.90 -1.49 -9.80
C PRO A 31 8.24 -1.29 -10.47
N SER A 32 9.11 -2.28 -10.34
CA SER A 32 10.40 -2.26 -11.00
C SER A 32 10.33 -2.62 -12.49
N LYS A 33 9.34 -3.40 -12.91
CA LYS A 33 9.27 -3.94 -14.28
C LYS A 33 7.90 -4.04 -14.89
N ASP A 34 6.84 -4.18 -14.09
CA ASP A 34 5.49 -4.43 -14.59
C ASP A 34 4.61 -3.20 -14.43
N LEU A 35 3.47 -3.19 -15.12
CA LEU A 35 2.48 -2.15 -14.97
C LEU A 35 1.48 -2.45 -13.85
N ILE A 36 1.80 -3.42 -13.00
CA ILE A 36 0.99 -3.77 -11.84
C ILE A 36 1.64 -3.14 -10.61
N TYR A 37 0.89 -2.30 -9.92
CA TYR A 37 1.37 -1.58 -8.76
C TYR A 37 0.82 -2.19 -7.48
N ASP A 38 1.66 -2.32 -6.45
CA ASP A 38 1.16 -2.57 -5.11
C ASP A 38 0.36 -1.34 -4.68
N ALA A 39 -0.77 -1.55 -4.06
CA ALA A 39 -1.68 -0.47 -3.69
C ALA A 39 -2.15 -0.60 -2.26
N PHE A 40 -2.13 0.51 -1.54
CA PHE A 40 -2.60 0.59 -0.15
C PHE A 40 -3.66 1.68 -0.07
N THR A 41 -4.79 1.37 0.54
CA THR A 41 -5.90 2.32 0.61
C THR A 41 -6.78 2.02 1.84
N THR A 42 -7.79 2.86 2.04
CA THR A 42 -8.84 2.59 3.02
C THR A 42 -10.16 2.45 2.27
N ARG A 43 -10.96 1.46 2.65
CA ARG A 43 -12.29 1.23 2.10
C ARG A 43 -13.23 0.73 3.19
N LYS A 44 -14.40 1.34 3.32
CA LYS A 44 -15.44 0.92 4.26
C LYS A 44 -14.89 0.71 5.67
N ASP A 45 -14.14 1.70 6.15
CA ASP A 45 -13.53 1.70 7.48
C ASP A 45 -12.50 0.58 7.69
N ARG A 46 -11.93 0.06 6.61
CA ARG A 46 -10.87 -0.94 6.67
C ARG A 46 -9.65 -0.45 5.90
N TYR A 47 -8.50 -0.87 6.37
CA TYR A 47 -7.23 -0.70 5.65
C TYR A 47 -7.09 -1.87 4.69
N ALA A 48 -6.73 -1.60 3.46
CA ALA A 48 -6.71 -2.62 2.41
C ALA A 48 -5.42 -2.57 1.60
N TYR A 49 -4.92 -3.74 1.26
CA TYR A 49 -3.80 -3.94 0.35
C TYR A 49 -4.28 -4.72 -0.86
N GLY A 50 -3.85 -4.33 -2.04
CA GLY A 50 -4.16 -5.03 -3.27
C GLY A 50 -3.26 -4.57 -4.38
N HIS A 51 -3.70 -4.76 -5.61
CA HIS A 51 -2.94 -4.36 -6.78
C HIS A 51 -3.78 -3.45 -7.68
N VAL A 52 -3.09 -2.51 -8.33
CA VAL A 52 -3.69 -1.69 -9.38
C VAL A 52 -3.07 -2.11 -10.70
N GLU A 53 -3.91 -2.51 -11.64
CA GLU A 53 -3.52 -2.89 -12.98
C GLU A 53 -4.38 -2.10 -13.95
N ARG A 54 -3.76 -1.39 -14.90
CA ARG A 54 -4.45 -0.58 -15.88
C ARG A 54 -5.44 0.41 -15.26
N TYR A 55 -5.00 1.11 -14.20
CA TYR A 55 -5.78 2.12 -13.48
C TYR A 55 -6.99 1.55 -12.73
N SER A 56 -7.03 0.24 -12.52
CA SER A 56 -8.14 -0.41 -11.81
C SER A 56 -7.64 -1.18 -10.60
N PHE A 57 -8.22 -0.90 -9.42
CA PHE A 57 -7.93 -1.67 -8.22
C PHE A 57 -8.67 -3.01 -8.30
N GLY A 58 -7.93 -4.10 -8.24
CA GLY A 58 -8.49 -5.44 -8.44
C GLY A 58 -9.18 -6.05 -7.22
N GLY A 59 -9.33 -5.29 -6.14
CA GLY A 59 -9.90 -5.78 -4.90
C GLY A 59 -8.83 -6.07 -3.86
N ALA A 60 -9.25 -6.15 -2.59
CA ALA A 60 -8.32 -6.34 -1.49
C ALA A 60 -7.84 -7.78 -1.42
N GLU A 61 -6.53 -7.98 -1.38
CA GLU A 61 -5.91 -9.27 -1.10
C GLU A 61 -5.75 -9.46 0.40
N PHE A 62 -5.60 -8.36 1.13
CA PHE A 62 -5.58 -8.35 2.59
C PHE A 62 -6.27 -7.08 3.06
N SER A 63 -7.09 -7.19 4.09
CA SER A 63 -7.68 -6.03 4.72
C SER A 63 -7.88 -6.25 6.20
N SER A 64 -7.90 -5.15 6.97
CA SER A 64 -8.12 -5.20 8.41
C SER A 64 -8.77 -3.90 8.87
N ALA A 65 -9.68 -4.01 9.83
CA ALA A 65 -10.22 -2.83 10.50
C ALA A 65 -9.23 -2.23 11.49
N SER A 66 -8.23 -3.01 11.91
CA SER A 66 -7.21 -2.57 12.85
C SER A 66 -5.98 -2.05 12.12
N PHE A 67 -5.62 -0.79 12.37
CA PHE A 67 -4.39 -0.23 11.81
C PHE A 67 -3.15 -0.94 12.35
N GLU A 68 -3.16 -1.33 13.62
CA GLU A 68 -2.03 -2.05 14.22
C GLU A 68 -1.76 -3.38 13.51
N ILE A 69 -2.80 -4.13 13.19
CA ILE A 69 -2.66 -5.37 12.45
C ILE A 69 -2.19 -5.08 11.03
N PHE A 70 -2.76 -4.06 10.39
CA PHE A 70 -2.38 -3.70 9.03
C PHE A 70 -0.92 -3.26 8.95
N LYS A 71 -0.43 -2.51 9.96
CA LYS A 71 0.97 -2.09 10.02
C LYS A 71 1.91 -3.31 10.07
N LYS A 72 1.55 -4.33 10.85
CA LYS A 72 2.35 -5.56 10.91
C LYS A 72 2.41 -6.25 9.56
N PHE A 73 1.29 -6.30 8.86
CA PHE A 73 1.24 -6.85 7.51
C PHE A 73 2.16 -6.06 6.57
N ALA A 74 2.07 -4.74 6.61
CA ALA A 74 2.88 -3.88 5.72
C ALA A 74 4.38 -4.05 5.99
N ILE A 75 4.78 -4.11 7.25
CA ILE A 75 6.18 -4.34 7.59
C ILE A 75 6.66 -5.66 7.01
N MET A 76 5.89 -6.72 7.16
CA MET A 76 6.25 -8.04 6.63
C MET A 76 6.32 -8.02 5.10
N HIS A 77 5.41 -7.28 4.47
CA HIS A 77 5.39 -7.16 3.01
C HIS A 77 6.67 -6.52 2.47
N PHE A 78 7.17 -5.50 3.16
CA PHE A 78 8.37 -4.79 2.73
C PHE A 78 9.67 -5.36 3.31
N ALA A 79 9.59 -6.30 4.24
CA ALA A 79 10.77 -6.76 4.99
C ALA A 79 11.85 -7.37 4.09
N ALA A 80 11.47 -7.99 2.99
CA ALA A 80 12.42 -8.59 2.07
C ALA A 80 13.28 -7.56 1.33
N ASP A 81 12.83 -6.30 1.29
CA ASP A 81 13.48 -5.23 0.54
C ASP A 81 14.24 -4.25 1.45
N ILE A 82 14.15 -4.45 2.75
CA ILE A 82 14.81 -3.57 3.73
C ILE A 82 16.19 -4.08 4.12
#